data_42fc06227d47517e8fdb726b8063c0d3
#
_entry.id   42fc06227d47517e8fdb726b8063c0d3
#
_cell.length_a   1.000
_cell.length_b   1.000
_cell.length_c   1.000
_cell.angle_alpha   90.00
_cell.angle_beta   90.00
_cell.angle_gamma   90.00
#
_symmetry.space_group_name_H-M   'P 1'
#
loop_
_entity.id
_entity.type
_entity.pdbx_description
1 polymer ?
#
loop_
_entity_poly.entity_id
_entity_poly.type
_entity_poly.pdbx_seq_one_letter_code
_entity_poly.pdbx_strand_id
1 'polypeptide(L)'
;DINKLLEELDIIAKTTAFNNQKLLSGNFTNKAFQVGAYSQETVSISIASAESTKIGHVNSSNLTFSGTGTAELAFTSNLQNATFSLNAVTLEYNNNRENSIGAVTDAINKLSDVLGISATAVVESTTAGNVEAGTTDSDFSINGVIIGSINVQANDSDGALAKSINQKTSEHGVLASIDSEGKLTLTS
;
A
#
# COMPACT_ATOMS: atom_id res chain seq x y z
N ASP A 1 18.73 -10.53 -30.61
CA ASP A 1 19.51 -11.21 -29.57
C ASP A 1 18.86 -11.13 -28.17
N ILE A 2 18.25 -10.02 -27.79
CA ILE A 2 17.48 -9.91 -26.53
C ILE A 2 16.33 -10.92 -26.49
N ASN A 3 15.59 -11.08 -27.58
CA ASN A 3 14.48 -12.03 -27.64
C ASN A 3 14.94 -13.49 -27.43
N LYS A 4 16.11 -13.85 -27.92
CA LYS A 4 16.67 -15.18 -27.67
C LYS A 4 17.05 -15.40 -26.21
N LEU A 5 17.57 -14.36 -25.54
CA LEU A 5 17.89 -14.40 -24.11
C LEU A 5 16.62 -14.53 -23.26
N LEU A 6 15.55 -13.84 -23.64
CA LEU A 6 14.25 -13.97 -22.97
C LEU A 6 13.64 -15.37 -23.17
N GLU A 7 13.76 -15.93 -24.38
CA GLU A 7 13.30 -17.28 -24.68
C GLU A 7 14.09 -18.34 -23.89
N GLU A 8 15.40 -18.15 -23.74
CA GLU A 8 16.25 -19.02 -22.94
C GLU A 8 15.93 -18.92 -21.45
N LEU A 9 15.64 -17.71 -20.93
CA LEU A 9 15.17 -17.49 -19.58
C LEU A 9 13.84 -18.23 -19.31
N ASP A 10 12.91 -18.16 -20.26
CA ASP A 10 11.61 -18.85 -20.17
C ASP A 10 11.78 -20.39 -20.18
N ILE A 11 12.72 -20.90 -20.95
CA ILE A 11 13.06 -22.33 -20.96
C ILE A 11 13.58 -22.73 -19.59
N ILE A 12 14.52 -22.01 -19.03
CA ILE A 12 15.09 -22.25 -17.69
C ILE A 12 13.97 -22.22 -16.65
N ALA A 13 13.11 -21.18 -16.67
CA ALA A 13 12.02 -21.04 -15.72
C ALA A 13 11.03 -22.21 -15.77
N LYS A 14 10.71 -22.70 -16.97
CA LYS A 14 9.77 -23.80 -17.20
C LYS A 14 10.37 -25.19 -16.96
N THR A 15 11.69 -25.33 -17.13
CA THR A 15 12.35 -26.64 -17.01
C THR A 15 12.94 -26.91 -15.63
N THR A 16 13.31 -25.87 -14.89
CA THR A 16 13.89 -26.01 -13.56
C THR A 16 12.93 -26.71 -12.61
N ALA A 17 13.30 -27.90 -12.19
CA ALA A 17 12.51 -28.72 -11.30
C ALA A 17 13.40 -29.41 -10.26
N PHE A 18 12.87 -29.63 -9.06
CA PHE A 18 13.44 -30.45 -8.02
C PHE A 18 12.39 -31.44 -7.54
N ASN A 19 12.74 -32.69 -7.44
CA ASN A 19 11.82 -33.78 -7.06
C ASN A 19 10.48 -33.72 -7.82
N ASN A 20 10.56 -33.57 -9.14
CA ASN A 20 9.42 -33.45 -10.08
C ASN A 20 8.49 -32.22 -9.82
N GLN A 21 8.91 -31.29 -8.99
CA GLN A 21 8.19 -30.03 -8.76
C GLN A 21 8.88 -28.89 -9.47
N LYS A 22 8.15 -28.13 -10.30
CA LYS A 22 8.64 -26.93 -10.96
C LYS A 22 8.83 -25.82 -9.93
N LEU A 23 10.06 -25.29 -9.86
CA LEU A 23 10.41 -24.29 -8.84
C LEU A 23 10.16 -22.86 -9.31
N LEU A 24 10.43 -22.57 -10.60
CA LEU A 24 10.48 -21.21 -11.14
C LEU A 24 9.27 -20.85 -12.03
N SER A 25 8.28 -21.73 -12.13
CA SER A 25 7.08 -21.50 -12.93
C SER A 25 5.97 -20.72 -12.20
N GLY A 26 6.21 -20.30 -10.94
CA GLY A 26 5.20 -19.64 -10.11
C GLY A 26 4.22 -20.59 -9.40
N ASN A 27 4.36 -21.90 -9.61
CA ASN A 27 3.49 -22.91 -8.99
C ASN A 27 4.03 -23.43 -7.65
N PHE A 28 5.23 -22.99 -7.26
CA PHE A 28 5.84 -23.36 -5.99
C PHE A 28 5.43 -22.34 -4.91
N THR A 29 4.17 -22.42 -4.50
CA THR A 29 3.58 -21.48 -3.53
C THR A 29 3.10 -22.23 -2.31
N ASN A 30 3.27 -21.62 -1.14
CA ASN A 30 2.79 -22.09 0.15
C ASN A 30 3.16 -23.57 0.43
N LYS A 31 4.37 -23.98 0.06
CA LYS A 31 4.87 -25.32 0.34
C LYS A 31 5.37 -25.38 1.77
N ALA A 32 4.67 -26.16 2.60
CA ALA A 32 5.04 -26.35 4.00
C ALA A 32 6.19 -27.36 4.13
N PHE A 33 7.23 -26.97 4.83
CA PHE A 33 8.35 -27.82 5.19
C PHE A 33 8.38 -28.01 6.71
N GLN A 34 8.41 -29.26 7.15
CA GLN A 34 8.55 -29.58 8.56
C GLN A 34 9.97 -29.20 9.02
N VAL A 35 10.07 -28.31 10.01
CA VAL A 35 11.37 -27.83 10.55
C VAL A 35 11.60 -28.22 12.01
N GLY A 36 10.61 -28.76 12.68
CA GLY A 36 10.69 -29.18 14.08
C GLY A 36 10.27 -30.63 14.30
N ALA A 37 10.46 -31.12 15.53
CA ALA A 37 10.15 -32.49 15.93
C ALA A 37 8.65 -32.69 16.24
N TYR A 38 7.90 -31.61 16.43
CA TYR A 38 6.49 -31.67 16.76
C TYR A 38 5.62 -31.44 15.51
N SER A 39 4.42 -32.04 15.51
CA SER A 39 3.45 -31.83 14.45
C SER A 39 3.05 -30.37 14.37
N GLN A 40 2.97 -29.82 13.14
CA GLN A 40 2.66 -28.41 12.81
C GLN A 40 3.81 -27.39 12.99
N GLU A 41 5.01 -27.82 13.33
CA GLU A 41 6.20 -26.96 13.25
C GLU A 41 6.68 -26.88 11.80
N THR A 42 5.97 -26.11 10.98
CA THR A 42 6.24 -25.98 9.54
C THR A 42 6.59 -24.56 9.15
N VAL A 43 7.47 -24.44 8.16
CA VAL A 43 7.74 -23.17 7.46
C VAL A 43 7.19 -23.28 6.05
N SER A 44 6.40 -22.30 5.64
CA SER A 44 5.87 -22.22 4.28
C SER A 44 6.81 -21.40 3.40
N ILE A 45 7.16 -21.94 2.23
CA ILE A 45 8.00 -21.28 1.25
C ILE A 45 7.23 -21.10 -0.06
N SER A 46 7.37 -19.91 -0.65
CA SER A 46 6.84 -19.59 -1.97
C SER A 46 7.97 -19.07 -2.86
N ILE A 47 8.01 -19.52 -4.11
CA ILE A 47 8.95 -19.03 -5.13
C ILE A 47 8.11 -18.43 -6.26
N ALA A 48 8.33 -17.15 -6.53
CA ALA A 48 7.65 -16.46 -7.62
C ALA A 48 8.08 -16.98 -9.00
N SER A 49 7.28 -16.72 -10.03
CA SER A 49 7.64 -17.07 -11.41
C SER A 49 8.86 -16.28 -11.88
N ALA A 50 9.80 -16.96 -12.51
CA ALA A 50 10.93 -16.37 -13.21
C ALA A 50 10.73 -16.31 -14.73
N GLU A 51 9.51 -16.53 -15.24
CA GLU A 51 9.19 -16.38 -16.65
C GLU A 51 9.30 -14.91 -17.08
N SER A 52 9.79 -14.65 -18.29
CA SER A 52 10.01 -13.29 -18.82
C SER A 52 8.74 -12.43 -18.82
N THR A 53 7.58 -13.05 -18.99
CA THR A 53 6.26 -12.39 -18.95
C THR A 53 5.80 -12.04 -17.53
N LYS A 54 6.49 -12.53 -16.51
CA LYS A 54 6.16 -12.30 -15.09
C LYS A 54 7.19 -11.45 -14.38
N ILE A 55 8.45 -11.47 -14.86
CA ILE A 55 9.51 -10.64 -14.30
C ILE A 55 9.33 -9.20 -14.77
N GLY A 56 9.33 -8.26 -13.83
CA GLY A 56 9.16 -6.82 -14.12
C GLY A 56 7.72 -6.38 -14.43
N HIS A 57 6.77 -7.29 -14.51
CA HIS A 57 5.35 -6.96 -14.58
C HIS A 57 4.78 -6.85 -13.16
N VAL A 58 4.71 -5.63 -12.64
CA VAL A 58 3.95 -5.34 -11.43
C VAL A 58 2.55 -4.88 -11.86
N ASN A 59 1.55 -5.69 -11.56
CA ASN A 59 0.17 -5.26 -11.69
C ASN A 59 -0.20 -4.51 -10.41
N SER A 60 -0.68 -3.28 -10.56
CA SER A 60 -1.20 -2.48 -9.45
C SER A 60 -2.68 -2.22 -9.62
N SER A 61 -3.38 -2.13 -8.52
CA SER A 61 -4.79 -1.76 -8.47
C SER A 61 -5.03 -0.87 -7.27
N ASN A 62 -5.91 0.10 -7.41
CA ASN A 62 -6.30 0.98 -6.34
C ASN A 62 -7.68 0.58 -5.80
N LEU A 63 -7.77 0.43 -4.48
CA LEU A 63 -9.02 0.29 -3.76
C LEU A 63 -9.29 1.60 -3.04
N THR A 64 -10.43 2.23 -3.32
CA THR A 64 -10.81 3.48 -2.68
C THR A 64 -11.89 3.21 -1.65
N PHE A 65 -11.67 3.68 -0.43
CA PHE A 65 -12.64 3.65 0.66
C PHE A 65 -13.03 5.08 0.99
N SER A 66 -14.31 5.33 1.18
CA SER A 66 -14.82 6.64 1.57
C SER A 66 -15.83 6.49 2.71
N GLY A 67 -15.74 7.38 3.71
CA GLY A 67 -16.62 7.35 4.88
C GLY A 67 -16.23 6.29 5.90
N THR A 68 -17.20 5.93 6.74
CA THR A 68 -17.08 4.91 7.78
C THR A 68 -17.82 3.65 7.40
N GLY A 69 -17.43 2.51 7.93
CA GLY A 69 -18.08 1.22 7.66
C GLY A 69 -17.14 0.05 7.80
N THR A 70 -17.64 -1.14 7.53
CA THR A 70 -16.84 -2.36 7.60
C THR A 70 -16.27 -2.73 6.23
N ALA A 71 -14.96 -2.82 6.13
CA ALA A 71 -14.26 -3.30 4.95
C ALA A 71 -14.10 -4.82 5.05
N GLU A 72 -14.74 -5.54 4.13
CA GLU A 72 -14.60 -6.99 3.97
C GLU A 72 -13.97 -7.26 2.60
N LEU A 73 -12.81 -7.89 2.59
CA LEU A 73 -12.07 -8.20 1.38
C LEU A 73 -11.84 -9.71 1.26
N ALA A 74 -11.98 -10.21 0.04
CA ALA A 74 -11.61 -11.58 -0.30
C ALA A 74 -10.78 -11.58 -1.59
N PHE A 75 -9.70 -12.35 -1.59
CA PHE A 75 -8.81 -12.52 -2.74
C PHE A 75 -8.95 -13.94 -3.28
N THR A 76 -9.26 -14.06 -4.57
CA THR A 76 -9.29 -15.36 -5.24
C THR A 76 -8.00 -15.57 -6.01
N SER A 77 -7.27 -16.60 -5.64
CA SER A 77 -6.08 -17.04 -6.37
C SER A 77 -6.47 -18.08 -7.42
N ASN A 78 -6.36 -17.70 -8.69
CA ASN A 78 -6.61 -18.64 -9.79
C ASN A 78 -5.56 -19.76 -9.85
N LEU A 79 -4.34 -19.48 -9.37
CA LEU A 79 -3.26 -20.47 -9.34
C LEU A 79 -3.50 -21.56 -8.30
N GLN A 80 -4.10 -21.19 -7.17
CA GLN A 80 -4.38 -22.12 -6.06
C GLN A 80 -5.82 -22.61 -6.06
N ASN A 81 -6.67 -22.06 -6.93
CA ASN A 81 -8.12 -22.27 -6.98
C ASN A 81 -8.75 -22.12 -5.57
N ALA A 82 -8.34 -21.10 -4.85
CA ALA A 82 -8.74 -20.84 -3.48
C ALA A 82 -9.09 -19.37 -3.27
N THR A 83 -10.04 -19.11 -2.39
CA THR A 83 -10.41 -17.76 -1.95
C THR A 83 -9.91 -17.55 -0.52
N PHE A 84 -9.21 -16.45 -0.31
CA PHE A 84 -8.68 -16.01 0.98
C PHE A 84 -9.47 -14.80 1.45
N SER A 85 -10.24 -14.97 2.51
CA SER A 85 -10.99 -13.88 3.14
C SER A 85 -10.14 -13.21 4.22
N LEU A 86 -10.08 -11.89 4.21
CA LEU A 86 -9.47 -11.12 5.28
C LEU A 86 -10.46 -10.99 6.45
N ASN A 87 -9.91 -10.80 7.64
CA ASN A 87 -10.72 -10.36 8.76
C ASN A 87 -11.31 -8.99 8.45
N ALA A 88 -12.60 -8.82 8.73
CA ALA A 88 -13.28 -7.55 8.55
C ALA A 88 -12.63 -6.45 9.40
N VAL A 89 -12.42 -5.29 8.81
CA VAL A 89 -11.89 -4.09 9.48
C VAL A 89 -12.98 -3.03 9.49
N THR A 90 -13.36 -2.56 10.67
CA THR A 90 -14.30 -1.45 10.80
C THR A 90 -13.52 -0.14 10.69
N LEU A 91 -13.85 0.67 9.69
CA LEU A 91 -13.27 1.99 9.44
C LEU A 91 -14.07 3.07 10.17
N GLU A 92 -13.42 3.85 11.00
CA GLU A 92 -14.02 4.93 11.79
C GLU A 92 -13.10 6.14 11.90
N TYR A 93 -13.68 7.33 12.03
CA TYR A 93 -12.93 8.58 12.29
C TYR A 93 -12.68 8.77 13.80
N ASN A 94 -11.94 7.85 14.41
CA ASN A 94 -11.72 7.86 15.86
C ASN A 94 -10.24 7.95 16.26
N ASN A 95 -9.35 8.22 15.31
CA ASN A 95 -7.88 8.25 15.51
C ASN A 95 -7.28 6.93 16.04
N ASN A 96 -8.01 5.82 15.94
CA ASN A 96 -7.53 4.52 16.35
C ASN A 96 -6.96 3.77 15.13
N ARG A 97 -5.71 3.31 15.25
CA ARG A 97 -5.03 2.56 14.17
C ARG A 97 -5.82 1.33 13.73
N GLU A 98 -6.48 0.65 14.65
CA GLU A 98 -7.27 -0.56 14.35
C GLU A 98 -8.50 -0.29 13.48
N ASN A 99 -8.96 0.96 13.44
CA ASN A 99 -10.11 1.42 12.65
C ASN A 99 -9.68 2.26 11.45
N SER A 100 -8.43 2.15 11.01
CA SER A 100 -7.87 2.94 9.91
C SER A 100 -7.65 2.10 8.66
N ILE A 101 -7.43 2.78 7.54
CA ILE A 101 -7.03 2.12 6.28
C ILE A 101 -5.69 1.37 6.45
N GLY A 102 -4.84 1.79 7.38
CA GLY A 102 -3.63 1.06 7.76
C GLY A 102 -3.91 -0.35 8.27
N ALA A 103 -5.00 -0.55 9.03
CA ALA A 103 -5.39 -1.88 9.47
C ALA A 103 -5.84 -2.78 8.31
N VAL A 104 -6.45 -2.20 7.26
CA VAL A 104 -6.79 -2.94 6.03
C VAL A 104 -5.52 -3.36 5.29
N THR A 105 -4.54 -2.46 5.14
CA THR A 105 -3.26 -2.81 4.51
C THR A 105 -2.47 -3.83 5.31
N ASP A 106 -2.48 -3.73 6.63
CA ASP A 106 -1.86 -4.73 7.51
C ASP A 106 -2.51 -6.11 7.33
N ALA A 107 -3.84 -6.17 7.20
CA ALA A 107 -4.56 -7.41 6.94
C ALA A 107 -4.21 -8.01 5.57
N ILE A 108 -4.09 -7.20 4.52
CA ILE A 108 -3.64 -7.64 3.19
C ILE A 108 -2.19 -8.15 3.26
N ASN A 109 -1.30 -7.39 3.88
CA ASN A 109 0.12 -7.72 3.95
C ASN A 109 0.43 -8.99 4.76
N LYS A 110 -0.46 -9.41 5.66
CA LYS A 110 -0.38 -10.72 6.32
C LYS A 110 -0.52 -11.89 5.35
N LEU A 111 -1.15 -11.67 4.20
CA LEU A 111 -1.30 -12.68 3.15
C LEU A 111 -0.25 -12.53 2.02
N SER A 112 0.72 -11.63 2.17
CA SER A 112 1.71 -11.33 1.12
C SER A 112 2.50 -12.57 0.69
N ASP A 113 2.92 -13.40 1.63
CA ASP A 113 3.69 -14.62 1.34
C ASP A 113 2.87 -15.69 0.61
N VAL A 114 1.55 -15.67 0.82
CA VAL A 114 0.64 -16.66 0.22
C VAL A 114 0.18 -16.21 -1.16
N LEU A 115 -0.14 -14.93 -1.30
CA LEU A 115 -0.75 -14.36 -2.51
C LEU A 115 0.25 -13.63 -3.41
N GLY A 116 1.45 -13.30 -2.91
CA GLY A 116 2.42 -12.50 -3.64
C GLY A 116 1.98 -11.05 -3.88
N ILE A 117 1.12 -10.53 -3.00
CA ILE A 117 0.60 -9.15 -3.07
C ILE A 117 1.11 -8.33 -1.90
N SER A 118 1.23 -7.03 -2.10
CA SER A 118 1.47 -6.06 -1.03
C SER A 118 0.55 -4.86 -1.19
N ALA A 119 0.21 -4.24 -0.09
CA ALA A 119 -0.64 -3.05 -0.06
C ALA A 119 0.05 -1.93 0.71
N THR A 120 -0.18 -0.71 0.24
CA THR A 120 0.17 0.52 0.95
C THR A 120 -1.07 1.38 1.09
N ALA A 121 -1.21 2.07 2.21
CA ALA A 121 -2.28 3.03 2.41
C ALA A 121 -1.84 4.42 1.97
N VAL A 122 -2.75 5.13 1.33
CA VAL A 122 -2.63 6.57 1.08
C VAL A 122 -3.91 7.20 1.61
N VAL A 123 -3.78 8.18 2.49
CA VAL A 123 -4.91 8.95 3.01
C VAL A 123 -4.86 10.33 2.38
N GLU A 124 -5.93 10.71 1.72
CA GLU A 124 -6.08 12.03 1.10
C GLU A 124 -7.29 12.74 1.68
N SER A 125 -7.11 13.99 2.09
CA SER A 125 -8.16 14.85 2.60
C SER A 125 -8.09 16.21 1.93
N THR A 126 -9.19 16.60 1.28
CA THR A 126 -9.31 17.91 0.59
C THR A 126 -10.31 18.78 1.31
N THR A 127 -10.01 20.06 1.49
CA THR A 127 -10.92 21.03 2.10
C THR A 127 -12.18 21.21 1.25
N ALA A 128 -13.32 21.39 1.90
CA ALA A 128 -14.60 21.65 1.20
C ALA A 128 -14.61 22.99 0.46
N GLY A 129 -13.96 23.99 1.05
CA GLY A 129 -13.83 25.36 0.49
C GLY A 129 -12.40 25.67 0.12
N ASN A 130 -12.22 26.77 -0.59
CA ASN A 130 -10.92 27.32 -0.94
C ASN A 130 -10.20 27.84 0.29
N VAL A 131 -8.89 27.91 0.23
CA VAL A 131 -8.08 28.54 1.27
C VAL A 131 -8.39 30.04 1.30
N GLU A 132 -8.82 30.52 2.47
CA GLU A 132 -9.09 31.94 2.70
C GLU A 132 -7.84 32.67 3.15
N ALA A 133 -7.77 33.97 2.84
CA ALA A 133 -6.69 34.82 3.33
C ALA A 133 -6.81 35.03 4.85
N GLY A 134 -5.69 34.94 5.55
CA GLY A 134 -5.66 35.11 7.01
C GLY A 134 -4.30 34.73 7.58
N THR A 135 -4.23 34.71 8.89
CA THR A 135 -3.03 34.27 9.61
C THR A 135 -3.41 33.10 10.51
N THR A 136 -2.68 32.01 10.42
CA THR A 136 -2.87 30.85 11.30
C THR A 136 -2.39 31.19 12.71
N ASP A 137 -2.94 30.49 13.72
CA ASP A 137 -2.49 30.63 15.10
C ASP A 137 -1.09 30.07 15.30
N SER A 138 -0.44 30.52 16.38
CA SER A 138 0.93 30.07 16.73
C SER A 138 1.03 28.59 17.10
N ASP A 139 -0.08 27.96 17.45
CA ASP A 139 -0.23 26.53 17.80
C ASP A 139 -0.83 25.69 16.66
N PHE A 140 -0.97 26.28 15.45
CA PHE A 140 -1.37 25.51 14.29
C PHE A 140 -0.43 24.33 14.09
N SER A 141 -1.01 23.13 14.07
CA SER A 141 -0.24 21.87 14.06
C SER A 141 -0.89 20.80 13.20
N ILE A 142 -0.08 19.87 12.70
CA ILE A 142 -0.49 18.67 11.98
C ILE A 142 0.14 17.46 12.67
N ASN A 143 -0.65 16.46 13.01
CA ASN A 143 -0.22 15.26 13.71
C ASN A 143 0.64 15.56 14.98
N GLY A 144 0.31 16.65 15.70
CA GLY A 144 1.01 17.08 16.90
C GLY A 144 2.33 17.85 16.65
N VAL A 145 2.72 18.05 15.39
CA VAL A 145 3.88 18.87 15.04
C VAL A 145 3.43 20.30 14.77
N ILE A 146 3.93 21.26 15.52
CA ILE A 146 3.58 22.67 15.38
C ILE A 146 4.19 23.22 14.09
N ILE A 147 3.34 23.73 13.20
CA ILE A 147 3.72 24.47 12.01
C ILE A 147 3.94 25.95 12.36
N GLY A 148 3.04 26.50 13.19
CA GLY A 148 3.10 27.85 13.70
C GLY A 148 2.30 28.86 12.88
N SER A 149 2.55 30.13 13.13
CA SER A 149 1.82 31.23 12.50
C SER A 149 2.30 31.46 11.07
N ILE A 150 1.37 31.44 10.13
CA ILE A 150 1.60 31.64 8.68
C ILE A 150 0.63 32.72 8.21
N ASN A 151 1.13 33.71 7.48
CA ASN A 151 0.28 34.66 6.76
C ASN A 151 -0.10 34.03 5.42
N VAL A 152 -1.36 33.67 5.26
CA VAL A 152 -1.89 32.94 4.10
C VAL A 152 -2.63 33.90 3.20
N GLN A 153 -2.35 33.85 1.89
CA GLN A 153 -3.11 34.57 0.89
C GLN A 153 -4.32 33.76 0.42
N ALA A 154 -5.32 34.41 -0.14
CA ALA A 154 -6.47 33.72 -0.73
C ALA A 154 -6.00 32.67 -1.76
N ASN A 155 -6.57 31.46 -1.69
CA ASN A 155 -6.21 30.29 -2.49
C ASN A 155 -4.73 29.88 -2.33
N ASP A 156 -4.08 30.26 -1.22
CA ASP A 156 -2.63 30.10 -1.00
C ASP A 156 -1.81 30.53 -2.23
N SER A 157 -2.18 31.67 -2.84
CA SER A 157 -1.65 32.09 -4.13
C SER A 157 -0.14 32.36 -4.15
N ASP A 158 0.47 32.56 -2.98
CA ASP A 158 1.91 32.65 -2.77
C ASP A 158 2.56 31.34 -2.34
N GLY A 159 1.76 30.28 -2.11
CA GLY A 159 2.20 28.97 -1.70
C GLY A 159 2.72 28.90 -0.26
N ALA A 160 2.48 29.92 0.56
CA ALA A 160 3.05 30.03 1.90
C ALA A 160 2.54 28.92 2.83
N LEU A 161 1.24 28.57 2.76
CA LEU A 161 0.64 27.54 3.58
C LEU A 161 1.17 26.15 3.20
N ALA A 162 1.03 25.76 1.94
CA ALA A 162 1.49 24.46 1.46
C ALA A 162 3.01 24.28 1.69
N LYS A 163 3.80 25.31 1.44
CA LYS A 163 5.24 25.29 1.65
C LYS A 163 5.61 25.10 3.14
N SER A 164 4.95 25.83 4.05
CA SER A 164 5.21 25.73 5.49
C SER A 164 4.87 24.34 6.03
N ILE A 165 3.78 23.76 5.58
CA ILE A 165 3.42 22.37 5.90
C ILE A 165 4.50 21.42 5.35
N ASN A 166 4.85 21.54 4.07
CA ASN A 166 5.79 20.63 3.41
C ASN A 166 7.22 20.70 3.96
N GLN A 167 7.62 21.79 4.59
CA GLN A 167 8.92 21.90 5.26
C GLN A 167 9.07 20.93 6.43
N LYS A 168 7.97 20.48 7.01
CA LYS A 168 7.95 19.57 8.16
C LYS A 168 7.36 18.18 7.83
N THR A 169 7.24 17.84 6.56
CA THR A 169 6.71 16.54 6.11
C THR A 169 7.44 15.36 6.75
N SER A 170 8.76 15.45 6.94
CA SER A 170 9.54 14.39 7.59
C SER A 170 9.19 14.18 9.08
N GLU A 171 8.56 15.17 9.72
CA GLU A 171 8.18 15.12 11.14
C GLU A 171 6.72 14.64 11.30
N HIS A 172 5.78 15.16 10.49
CA HIS A 172 4.35 14.85 10.63
C HIS A 172 3.81 13.89 9.57
N GLY A 173 4.60 13.54 8.54
CA GLY A 173 4.24 12.53 7.54
C GLY A 173 3.22 12.97 6.48
N VAL A 174 2.91 14.27 6.38
CA VAL A 174 1.87 14.79 5.49
C VAL A 174 2.46 15.69 4.41
N LEU A 175 1.99 15.54 3.18
CA LEU A 175 2.23 16.46 2.06
C LEU A 175 1.01 17.33 1.84
N ALA A 176 1.23 18.64 1.61
CA ALA A 176 0.21 19.59 1.27
C ALA A 176 0.33 20.02 -0.20
N SER A 177 -0.79 20.12 -0.88
CA SER A 177 -0.91 20.68 -2.22
C SER A 177 -2.15 21.56 -2.34
N ILE A 178 -2.12 22.53 -3.24
CA ILE A 178 -3.28 23.36 -3.58
C ILE A 178 -3.68 23.04 -5.01
N ASP A 179 -4.98 22.81 -5.20
CA ASP A 179 -5.52 22.56 -6.54
C ASP A 179 -5.76 23.88 -7.32
N SER A 180 -6.19 23.76 -8.57
CA SER A 180 -6.49 24.92 -9.43
C SER A 180 -7.69 25.75 -8.95
N GLU A 181 -8.49 25.20 -8.04
CA GLU A 181 -9.64 25.88 -7.42
C GLU A 181 -9.25 26.59 -6.11
N GLY A 182 -8.04 26.38 -5.61
CA GLY A 182 -7.54 26.95 -4.37
C GLY A 182 -7.90 26.13 -3.12
N LYS A 183 -8.25 24.85 -3.28
CA LYS A 183 -8.50 23.95 -2.16
C LYS A 183 -7.21 23.29 -1.69
N LEU A 184 -7.07 23.13 -0.40
CA LEU A 184 -5.94 22.43 0.20
C LEU A 184 -6.22 20.92 0.25
N THR A 185 -5.30 20.16 -0.32
CA THR A 185 -5.27 18.69 -0.21
C THR A 185 -4.08 18.28 0.64
N LEU A 186 -4.34 17.45 1.64
CA LEU A 186 -3.34 16.84 2.51
C LEU A 186 -3.28 15.35 2.21
N THR A 187 -2.08 14.83 1.96
CA THR A 187 -1.83 13.41 1.64
C THR A 187 -0.79 12.83 2.59
N SER A 188 -1.03 11.65 3.13
CA SER A 188 -0.10 10.95 4.05
C SER A 188 0.08 9.48 3.66
#